data_01e2896325d48a91dee3e02aa051fbfc
#
_entry.id   01e2896325d48a91dee3e02aa051fbfc
#
_cell.length_a   1.000
_cell.length_b   1.000
_cell.length_c   1.000
_cell.angle_alpha   90.00
_cell.angle_beta   90.00
_cell.angle_gamma   90.00
#
_symmetry.space_group_name_H-M   'P 1'
#
loop_
_entity.id
_entity.type
_entity.pdbx_description
1 polymer ?
#
loop_
_entity_poly.entity_id
_entity_poly.type
_entity_poly.pdbx_seq_one_letter_code
_entity_poly.pdbx_strand_id
1 'polypeptide(L)'
;MERLSSSGMLIARILLSSIFLFSGVKKIFAFSATQAYMAQFGMKMTGLFLVLAILFEFGGGLSVLLGYFPRLGALALLLFLVPTTVVFHRDFANPAQVVQFAKNVAVMGGLFAVLSAGGGEFVVRRKRR
;
A
#
# COMPACT_ATOMS: atom_id res chain seq x y z
N MET A 1 3.08 -28.79 -4.14
CA MET A 1 3.53 -27.72 -3.22
C MET A 1 3.61 -26.35 -3.90
N GLU A 2 4.15 -26.27 -5.11
CA GLU A 2 4.25 -25.00 -5.85
C GLU A 2 2.89 -24.34 -6.12
N ARG A 3 1.86 -25.11 -6.49
CA ARG A 3 0.51 -24.60 -6.70
C ARG A 3 -0.10 -24.01 -5.43
N LEU A 4 0.14 -24.67 -4.29
CA LEU A 4 -0.36 -24.20 -3.00
C LEU A 4 0.31 -22.89 -2.60
N SER A 5 1.63 -22.78 -2.80
CA SER A 5 2.38 -21.53 -2.57
C SER A 5 1.92 -20.42 -3.50
N SER A 6 1.66 -20.73 -4.77
CA SER A 6 1.20 -19.74 -5.75
C SER A 6 -0.23 -19.28 -5.46
N SER A 7 -1.12 -20.18 -5.03
CA SER A 7 -2.48 -19.84 -4.60
C SER A 7 -2.44 -18.97 -3.35
N GLY A 8 -1.60 -19.30 -2.38
CA GLY A 8 -1.39 -18.48 -1.19
C GLY A 8 -0.86 -17.10 -1.53
N MET A 9 0.06 -16.99 -2.46
CA MET A 9 0.58 -15.70 -2.92
C MET A 9 -0.49 -14.87 -3.64
N LEU A 10 -1.33 -15.50 -4.45
CA LEU A 10 -2.46 -14.81 -5.09
C LEU A 10 -3.42 -14.24 -4.04
N ILE A 11 -3.78 -15.03 -3.04
CA ILE A 11 -4.65 -14.60 -1.94
C ILE A 11 -4.00 -13.43 -1.19
N ALA A 12 -2.72 -13.54 -0.86
CA ALA A 12 -1.96 -12.48 -0.19
C ALA A 12 -1.99 -11.18 -0.99
N ARG A 13 -1.79 -11.26 -2.30
CA ARG A 13 -1.82 -10.09 -3.20
C ARG A 13 -3.20 -9.45 -3.24
N ILE A 14 -4.26 -10.24 -3.31
CA ILE A 14 -5.64 -9.74 -3.28
C ILE A 14 -5.91 -9.00 -1.97
N LEU A 15 -5.57 -9.61 -0.85
CA LEU A 15 -5.80 -9.02 0.48
C LEU A 15 -4.97 -7.76 0.71
N LEU A 16 -3.69 -7.78 0.35
CA LEU A 16 -2.81 -6.62 0.49
C LEU A 16 -3.26 -5.45 -0.40
N SER A 17 -3.55 -5.73 -1.66
CA SER A 17 -3.92 -4.69 -2.62
C SER A 17 -5.26 -4.05 -2.29
N SER A 18 -6.18 -4.81 -1.70
CA SER A 18 -7.53 -4.32 -1.39
C SER A 18 -7.51 -3.08 -0.48
N ILE A 19 -6.65 -3.07 0.53
CA ILE A 19 -6.57 -1.93 1.45
C ILE A 19 -6.05 -0.67 0.73
N PHE A 20 -5.09 -0.82 -0.16
CA PHE A 20 -4.53 0.31 -0.91
C PHE A 20 -5.47 0.83 -1.97
N LEU A 21 -6.15 -0.05 -2.69
CA LEU A 21 -7.14 0.34 -3.70
C LEU A 21 -8.32 1.04 -3.04
N PHE A 22 -8.83 0.50 -1.94
CA PHE A 22 -9.90 1.12 -1.17
C PHE A 22 -9.49 2.50 -0.65
N SER A 23 -8.30 2.61 -0.07
CA SER A 23 -7.76 3.86 0.46
C SER A 23 -7.56 4.90 -0.65
N GLY A 24 -7.05 4.49 -1.80
CA GLY A 24 -6.87 5.38 -2.95
C GLY A 24 -8.19 5.92 -3.48
N VAL A 25 -9.21 5.07 -3.61
CA VAL A 25 -10.56 5.50 -4.03
C VAL A 25 -11.16 6.45 -3.00
N LYS A 26 -11.04 6.14 -1.72
CA LYS A 26 -11.54 7.00 -0.65
C LYS A 26 -10.90 8.38 -0.68
N LYS A 27 -9.60 8.48 -0.96
CA LYS A 27 -8.89 9.76 -1.09
C LYS A 27 -9.38 10.57 -2.29
N ILE A 28 -9.72 9.92 -3.39
CA ILE A 28 -10.28 10.60 -4.57
C ILE A 28 -11.61 11.27 -4.20
N PHE A 29 -12.51 10.55 -3.53
CA PHE A 29 -13.83 11.06 -3.17
C PHE A 29 -13.81 12.06 -2.01
N ALA A 30 -12.80 12.01 -1.14
CA ALA A 30 -12.64 12.90 0.01
C ALA A 30 -11.38 13.78 -0.13
N PHE A 31 -11.09 14.25 -1.33
CA PHE A 31 -9.83 14.93 -1.66
C PHE A 31 -9.60 16.15 -0.77
N SER A 32 -10.56 17.06 -0.70
CA SER A 32 -10.45 18.30 0.10
C SER A 32 -10.34 18.02 1.60
N ALA A 33 -11.11 17.06 2.11
CA ALA A 33 -11.06 16.67 3.52
C ALA A 33 -9.71 16.05 3.87
N THR A 34 -9.15 15.26 2.97
CA THR A 34 -7.82 14.65 3.14
C THR A 34 -6.73 15.72 3.13
N GLN A 35 -6.82 16.72 2.23
CA GLN A 35 -5.89 17.85 2.23
C GLN A 35 -5.93 18.61 3.56
N ALA A 36 -7.12 18.87 4.10
CA ALA A 36 -7.28 19.52 5.38
C ALA A 36 -6.64 18.72 6.52
N TYR A 37 -6.82 17.41 6.51
CA TYR A 37 -6.19 16.50 7.47
C TYR A 37 -4.65 16.58 7.37
N MET A 38 -4.12 16.51 6.16
CA MET A 38 -2.67 16.60 5.93
C MET A 38 -2.09 17.94 6.43
N ALA A 39 -2.83 19.03 6.22
CA ALA A 39 -2.41 20.37 6.66
C ALA A 39 -2.29 20.45 8.19
N GLN A 40 -3.09 19.69 8.95
CA GLN A 40 -3.01 19.64 10.41
C GLN A 40 -1.66 19.11 10.90
N PHE A 41 -0.94 18.36 10.08
CA PHE A 41 0.40 17.84 10.39
C PHE A 41 1.52 18.76 9.89
N GLY A 42 1.18 19.98 9.49
CA GLY A 42 2.15 20.99 9.03
C GLY A 42 2.59 20.78 7.59
N MET A 43 1.92 19.93 6.82
CA MET A 43 2.28 19.70 5.42
C MET A 43 1.91 20.89 4.55
N LYS A 44 2.83 21.28 3.69
CA LYS A 44 2.61 22.25 2.61
C LYS A 44 2.43 21.50 1.30
N MET A 45 1.85 22.14 0.29
CA MET A 45 1.62 21.55 -1.03
C MET A 45 0.82 20.25 -0.94
N THR A 46 -0.23 20.25 -0.13
CA THR A 46 -1.04 19.06 0.16
C THR A 46 -1.66 18.45 -1.09
N GLY A 47 -2.07 19.28 -2.06
CA GLY A 47 -2.60 18.78 -3.33
C GLY A 47 -1.61 17.94 -4.11
N LEU A 48 -0.36 18.39 -4.22
CA LEU A 48 0.71 17.64 -4.89
C LEU A 48 0.99 16.31 -4.20
N PHE A 49 1.20 16.34 -2.88
CA PHE A 49 1.48 15.13 -2.10
C PHE A 49 0.31 14.16 -2.12
N LEU A 50 -0.93 14.67 -2.09
CA LEU A 50 -2.12 13.82 -2.14
C LEU A 50 -2.27 13.13 -3.50
N VAL A 51 -2.04 13.84 -4.60
CA VAL A 51 -2.05 13.24 -5.93
C VAL A 51 -0.97 12.15 -6.04
N LEU A 52 0.23 12.42 -5.55
CA LEU A 52 1.30 11.42 -5.52
C LEU A 52 0.91 10.20 -4.67
N ALA A 53 0.30 10.42 -3.52
CA ALA A 53 -0.19 9.35 -2.65
C ALA A 53 -1.21 8.47 -3.36
N ILE A 54 -2.18 9.06 -4.04
CA ILE A 54 -3.20 8.34 -4.80
C ILE A 54 -2.55 7.51 -5.91
N LEU A 55 -1.61 8.11 -6.65
CA LEU A 55 -0.90 7.40 -7.72
C LEU A 55 -0.09 6.22 -7.20
N PHE A 56 0.63 6.38 -6.10
CA PHE A 56 1.39 5.30 -5.47
C PHE A 56 0.47 4.21 -4.94
N GLU A 57 -0.58 4.56 -4.21
CA GLU A 57 -1.51 3.59 -3.63
C GLU A 57 -2.28 2.83 -4.71
N PHE A 58 -2.86 3.55 -5.66
CA PHE A 58 -3.69 2.93 -6.70
C PHE A 58 -2.83 2.18 -7.70
N GLY A 59 -1.76 2.81 -8.20
CA GLY A 59 -0.82 2.20 -9.15
C GLY A 59 -0.10 0.99 -8.55
N GLY A 60 0.44 1.14 -7.35
CA GLY A 60 1.08 0.04 -6.62
C GLY A 60 0.11 -1.07 -6.27
N GLY A 61 -1.10 -0.72 -5.82
CA GLY A 61 -2.16 -1.66 -5.52
C GLY A 61 -2.58 -2.49 -6.73
N LEU A 62 -2.80 -1.85 -7.88
CA LEU A 62 -3.11 -2.56 -9.13
C LEU A 62 -1.97 -3.46 -9.58
N SER A 63 -0.74 -2.98 -9.48
CA SER A 63 0.46 -3.74 -9.83
C SER A 63 0.54 -5.05 -9.01
N VAL A 64 0.34 -4.96 -7.70
CA VAL A 64 0.35 -6.12 -6.81
C VAL A 64 -0.86 -7.03 -7.08
N LEU A 65 -2.05 -6.45 -7.25
CA LEU A 65 -3.28 -7.23 -7.49
C LEU A 65 -3.16 -8.07 -8.76
N LEU A 66 -2.78 -7.44 -9.86
CA LEU A 66 -2.70 -8.10 -11.17
C LEU A 66 -1.44 -8.97 -11.32
N GLY A 67 -0.44 -8.75 -10.49
CA GLY A 67 0.86 -9.37 -10.66
C GLY A 67 1.62 -8.80 -11.86
N TYR A 68 1.38 -7.54 -12.19
CA TYR A 68 2.10 -6.81 -13.22
C TYR A 68 3.23 -6.02 -12.58
N PHE A 69 4.47 -6.51 -12.71
CA PHE A 69 5.63 -6.01 -11.97
C PHE A 69 5.38 -5.95 -10.45
N PRO A 70 4.96 -7.06 -9.80
CA PRO A 70 4.47 -7.02 -8.41
C PRO A 70 5.55 -6.59 -7.41
N ARG A 71 6.82 -6.90 -7.67
CA ARG A 71 7.92 -6.44 -6.81
C ARG A 71 8.06 -4.92 -6.83
N LEU A 72 7.97 -4.33 -8.02
CA LEU A 72 8.03 -2.88 -8.17
C LEU A 72 6.81 -2.22 -7.50
N GLY A 73 5.62 -2.80 -7.66
CA GLY A 73 4.41 -2.34 -7.00
C GLY A 73 4.52 -2.41 -5.48
N ALA A 74 5.03 -3.52 -4.95
CA ALA A 74 5.26 -3.67 -3.51
C ALA A 74 6.27 -2.64 -2.98
N LEU A 75 7.36 -2.40 -3.73
CA LEU A 75 8.34 -1.38 -3.37
C LEU A 75 7.71 0.02 -3.34
N ALA A 76 6.92 0.36 -4.36
CA ALA A 76 6.22 1.65 -4.41
C ALA A 76 5.29 1.83 -3.21
N LEU A 77 4.53 0.79 -2.85
CA LEU A 77 3.65 0.82 -1.68
C LEU A 77 4.44 0.96 -0.37
N LEU A 78 5.59 0.31 -0.24
CA LEU A 78 6.46 0.48 0.93
C LEU A 78 7.01 1.89 1.02
N LEU A 79 7.48 2.46 -0.10
CA LEU A 79 7.99 3.84 -0.14
C LEU A 79 6.92 4.87 0.20
N PHE A 80 5.65 4.54 -0.05
CA PHE A 80 4.51 5.35 0.37
C PHE A 80 4.16 5.12 1.85
N LEU A 81 4.04 3.86 2.27
CA LEU A 81 3.48 3.47 3.56
C LEU A 81 4.40 3.81 4.73
N VAL A 82 5.70 3.65 4.58
CA VAL A 82 6.66 3.91 5.67
C VAL A 82 6.64 5.39 6.08
N PRO A 83 6.82 6.37 5.16
CA PRO A 83 6.75 7.77 5.54
C PRO A 83 5.37 8.17 6.06
N THR A 84 4.30 7.68 5.45
CA THR A 84 2.93 7.98 5.85
C THR A 84 2.66 7.52 7.28
N THR A 85 3.12 6.33 7.64
CA THR A 85 2.96 5.80 8.99
C THR A 85 3.72 6.65 10.01
N VAL A 86 4.95 7.04 9.69
CA VAL A 86 5.77 7.88 10.57
C VAL A 86 5.15 9.26 10.76
N VAL A 87 4.61 9.86 9.71
CA VAL A 87 4.04 11.22 9.77
C VAL A 87 2.69 11.24 10.49
N PHE A 88 1.78 10.31 10.14
CA PHE A 88 0.37 10.41 10.55
C PHE A 88 -0.01 9.49 11.72
N HIS A 89 0.76 8.46 12.01
CA HIS A 89 0.37 7.41 12.95
C HIS A 89 1.43 7.14 14.03
N ARG A 90 1.99 8.19 14.61
CA ARG A 90 3.00 8.08 15.66
C ARG A 90 2.57 8.60 17.03
N ASP A 91 1.32 9.01 17.17
CA ASP A 91 0.77 9.43 18.48
C ASP A 91 0.38 8.20 19.29
N PHE A 92 1.35 7.64 20.02
CA PHE A 92 1.16 6.41 20.79
C PHE A 92 0.32 6.61 22.06
N ALA A 93 0.01 7.86 22.42
CA ALA A 93 -0.92 8.16 23.50
C ALA A 93 -2.38 7.91 23.08
N ASN A 94 -2.66 7.90 21.78
CA ASN A 94 -3.99 7.64 21.23
C ASN A 94 -4.12 6.15 20.84
N PRO A 95 -5.00 5.36 21.50
CA PRO A 95 -5.14 3.93 21.17
C PRO A 95 -5.48 3.63 19.71
N ALA A 96 -6.29 4.48 19.05
CA ALA A 96 -6.61 4.32 17.65
C ALA A 96 -5.37 4.46 16.76
N GLN A 97 -4.44 5.35 17.11
CA GLN A 97 -3.17 5.54 16.39
C GLN A 97 -2.23 4.36 16.60
N VAL A 98 -2.22 3.77 17.79
CA VAL A 98 -1.41 2.57 18.07
C VAL A 98 -1.87 1.40 17.19
N VAL A 99 -3.18 1.18 17.09
CA VAL A 99 -3.76 0.13 16.24
C VAL A 99 -3.42 0.38 14.77
N GLN A 100 -3.54 1.62 14.32
CA GLN A 100 -3.23 1.99 12.93
C GLN A 100 -1.74 1.77 12.62
N PHE A 101 -0.87 2.14 13.53
CA PHE A 101 0.57 1.92 13.40
C PHE A 101 0.89 0.42 13.31
N ALA A 102 0.34 -0.38 14.22
CA ALA A 102 0.55 -1.83 14.23
C ALA A 102 0.03 -2.50 12.94
N LYS A 103 -1.14 -2.09 12.48
CA LYS A 103 -1.72 -2.57 11.22
C LYS A 103 -0.80 -2.25 10.03
N ASN A 104 -0.28 -1.04 9.96
CA ASN A 104 0.61 -0.63 8.89
C ASN A 104 1.93 -1.40 8.92
N VAL A 105 2.48 -1.68 10.10
CA VAL A 105 3.68 -2.53 10.24
C VAL A 105 3.40 -3.95 9.71
N ALA A 106 2.25 -4.52 10.03
CA ALA A 106 1.86 -5.83 9.52
C ALA A 106 1.72 -5.84 7.99
N VAL A 107 1.14 -4.78 7.41
CA VAL A 107 1.04 -4.61 5.95
C VAL A 107 2.42 -4.49 5.32
N MET A 108 3.34 -3.77 5.94
CA MET A 108 4.74 -3.69 5.49
C MET A 108 5.38 -5.08 5.42
N GLY A 109 5.13 -5.92 6.41
CA GLY A 109 5.61 -7.32 6.41
C GLY A 109 5.12 -8.09 5.20
N GLY A 110 3.83 -7.97 4.87
CA GLY A 110 3.25 -8.58 3.68
C GLY A 110 3.86 -8.05 2.38
N LEU A 111 4.09 -6.74 2.30
CA LEU A 111 4.73 -6.11 1.14
C LEU A 111 6.18 -6.58 0.96
N PHE A 112 6.94 -6.72 2.05
CA PHE A 112 8.29 -7.30 1.99
C PHE A 112 8.27 -8.74 1.49
N ALA A 113 7.26 -9.52 1.86
CA ALA A 113 7.10 -10.88 1.36
C ALA A 113 6.88 -10.89 -0.16
N VAL A 114 6.02 -10.02 -0.68
CA VAL A 114 5.80 -9.87 -2.13
C VAL A 114 7.06 -9.37 -2.83
N LEU A 115 7.76 -8.39 -2.23
CA LEU A 115 9.01 -7.85 -2.77
C LEU A 115 10.07 -8.95 -2.91
N SER A 116 10.16 -9.84 -1.92
CA SER A 116 11.14 -10.92 -1.88
C SER A 116 10.78 -12.07 -2.82
N ALA A 117 9.53 -12.55 -2.76
CA ALA A 117 9.08 -13.74 -3.46
C ALA A 117 8.55 -13.47 -4.87
N GLY A 118 8.12 -12.24 -5.14
CA GLY A 118 7.41 -11.90 -6.38
C GLY A 118 5.93 -12.30 -6.32
N GLY A 119 5.29 -12.35 -7.47
CA GLY A 119 3.83 -12.51 -7.56
C GLY A 119 3.32 -13.95 -7.58
N GLY A 120 4.21 -14.93 -7.65
CA GLY A 120 3.84 -16.34 -7.84
C GLY A 120 3.49 -16.63 -9.31
N GLU A 121 2.74 -17.70 -9.56
CA GLU A 121 2.39 -18.14 -10.91
C GLU A 121 1.20 -17.39 -11.52
N PHE A 122 0.25 -16.97 -10.70
CA PHE A 122 -0.99 -16.32 -11.14
C PHE A 122 -0.79 -14.80 -11.33
N VAL A 123 -0.08 -14.43 -12.39
CA VAL A 123 0.31 -13.05 -12.67
C VAL A 123 -0.05 -12.68 -14.11
N VAL A 124 -0.38 -11.41 -14.33
CA VAL A 124 -0.70 -10.88 -15.67
C VAL A 124 0.53 -10.88 -16.57
N ARG A 125 1.70 -10.55 -15.99
CA ARG A 125 2.96 -10.60 -16.72
C ARG A 125 3.98 -11.42 -15.96
N ARG A 126 4.31 -12.57 -16.55
CA ARG A 126 5.33 -13.46 -16.01
C ARG A 126 6.71 -12.99 -16.48
N LYS A 127 7.66 -12.95 -15.55
CA LYS A 127 9.04 -12.65 -15.89
C LYS A 127 9.60 -13.74 -16.78
N ARG A 128 10.09 -13.39 -17.96
CA ARG A 128 10.83 -14.36 -18.80
C ARG A 128 12.11 -14.76 -18.07
N ARG A 129 12.33 -16.04 -18.02
CA ARG A 129 13.58 -16.62 -17.50
C ARG A 129 14.69 -16.46 -18.53
#